data_ee55abf09564c8a18e564a4b962323d6
#
_entry.id   ee55abf09564c8a18e564a4b962323d6
#
_cell.length_a   1.000
_cell.length_b   1.000
_cell.length_c   1.000
_cell.angle_alpha   90.00
_cell.angle_beta   90.00
_cell.angle_gamma   90.00
#
_symmetry.space_group_name_H-M   'P 1'
#
loop_
_entity.id
_entity.type
_entity.pdbx_description
1 polymer ?
#
loop_
_entity_poly.entity_id
_entity_poly.type
_entity_poly.pdbx_seq_one_letter_code
_entity_poly.pdbx_strand_id
1 'polypeptide(L)'
;MVFRPWEPPAEIPDDEYPFVFCTGRLLEHWHTGTMTRRVPELDNALPEALLDMNPADMEELGIKDGDRVKVISRWGEVEITASSAGRTKPREKYLFAPFFAEETLVNLAQQEAYCPLSKEPDFKKTCVRVEKV
;
A
#
# COMPACT_ATOMS: atom_id res chain seq x y z
N MET A 1 -18.53 28.89 -6.49
CA MET A 1 -17.85 27.65 -6.87
C MET A 1 -16.78 28.02 -7.88
N VAL A 2 -15.52 27.70 -7.63
CA VAL A 2 -14.42 28.00 -8.55
C VAL A 2 -13.96 26.68 -9.15
N PHE A 3 -14.08 26.54 -10.46
CA PHE A 3 -13.56 25.39 -11.18
C PHE A 3 -12.05 25.53 -11.37
N ARG A 4 -11.32 24.46 -11.05
CA ARG A 4 -9.90 24.37 -11.39
C ARG A 4 -9.73 23.41 -12.57
N PRO A 5 -8.79 23.69 -13.48
CA PRO A 5 -8.42 22.71 -14.50
C PRO A 5 -7.91 21.42 -13.83
N TRP A 6 -8.18 20.30 -14.49
CA TRP A 6 -7.61 19.03 -14.05
C TRP A 6 -6.10 19.02 -14.29
N GLU A 7 -5.35 18.58 -13.28
CA GLU A 7 -3.92 18.36 -13.36
C GLU A 7 -3.64 16.85 -13.16
N PRO A 8 -2.68 16.26 -13.88
CA PRO A 8 -2.32 14.88 -13.68
C PRO A 8 -1.71 14.66 -12.29
N PRO A 9 -1.73 13.42 -11.75
CA PRO A 9 -1.03 13.10 -10.51
C PRO A 9 0.49 13.31 -10.67
N ALA A 10 1.19 13.46 -9.54
CA ALA A 10 2.63 13.66 -9.52
C ALA A 10 3.42 12.48 -10.11
N GLU A 11 2.89 11.26 -9.98
CA GLU A 11 3.42 10.05 -10.59
C GLU A 11 2.38 9.33 -11.44
N ILE A 12 2.83 8.74 -12.53
CA ILE A 12 2.06 7.85 -13.40
C ILE A 12 2.87 6.57 -13.56
N PRO A 13 2.25 5.36 -13.53
CA PRO A 13 2.95 4.11 -13.76
C PRO A 13 3.73 4.11 -15.07
N ASP A 14 4.89 3.50 -15.05
CA ASP A 14 5.78 3.32 -16.19
C ASP A 14 6.36 1.89 -16.20
N ASP A 15 7.26 1.60 -17.13
CA ASP A 15 7.86 0.27 -17.30
C ASP A 15 8.71 -0.15 -16.09
N GLU A 16 9.30 0.79 -15.36
CA GLU A 16 10.13 0.51 -14.18
C GLU A 16 9.28 0.35 -12.90
N TYR A 17 8.20 1.14 -12.79
CA TYR A 17 7.28 1.13 -11.63
C TYR A 17 5.84 0.95 -12.10
N PRO A 18 5.47 -0.29 -12.51
CA PRO A 18 4.20 -0.53 -13.22
C PRO A 18 2.97 -0.61 -12.32
N PHE A 19 3.13 -0.65 -10.98
CA PHE A 19 2.03 -0.78 -10.04
C PHE A 19 1.71 0.55 -9.37
N VAL A 20 0.42 0.75 -9.08
CA VAL A 20 -0.05 1.83 -8.21
C VAL A 20 -0.23 1.30 -6.80
N PHE A 21 0.55 1.80 -5.86
CA PHE A 21 0.49 1.46 -4.46
C PHE A 21 -0.38 2.45 -3.68
N CYS A 22 -1.40 1.93 -3.01
CA CYS A 22 -2.34 2.69 -2.21
C CYS A 22 -2.31 2.18 -0.76
N THR A 23 -2.23 3.09 0.20
CA THR A 23 -2.36 2.74 1.61
C THR A 23 -3.73 3.09 2.15
N GLY A 24 -4.18 2.40 3.20
CA GLY A 24 -5.51 2.63 3.76
C GLY A 24 -5.71 2.05 5.15
N ARG A 25 -6.96 2.04 5.58
CA ARG A 25 -7.39 1.51 6.88
C ARG A 25 -8.10 0.18 6.70
N LEU A 26 -8.03 -0.63 7.74
CA LEU A 26 -8.85 -1.83 7.89
C LEU A 26 -9.79 -1.67 9.09
N LEU A 27 -10.83 -2.50 9.13
CA LEU A 27 -11.90 -2.38 10.12
C LEU A 27 -11.39 -2.61 11.55
N GLU A 28 -10.47 -3.55 11.71
CA GLU A 28 -9.99 -4.03 13.00
C GLU A 28 -9.04 -3.03 13.68
N HIS A 29 -8.36 -2.18 12.89
CA HIS A 29 -7.37 -1.27 13.43
C HIS A 29 -7.65 0.19 13.14
N TRP A 30 -7.65 0.99 14.22
CA TRP A 30 -7.79 2.44 14.14
C TRP A 30 -6.43 3.08 13.83
N HIS A 31 -6.34 3.77 12.69
CA HIS A 31 -5.13 4.46 12.22
C HIS A 31 -3.89 3.55 12.23
N THR A 32 -2.89 3.91 13.04
CA THR A 32 -1.61 3.20 13.20
C THR A 32 -1.68 2.03 14.19
N GLY A 33 -2.87 1.63 14.63
CA GLY A 33 -3.04 0.50 15.54
C GLY A 33 -2.65 0.76 16.99
N THR A 34 -2.13 1.94 17.35
CA THR A 34 -1.60 2.25 18.67
C THR A 34 -2.54 1.94 19.83
N MET A 35 -3.86 2.05 19.62
CA MET A 35 -4.86 1.70 20.62
C MET A 35 -5.44 0.31 20.38
N THR A 36 -5.82 0.00 19.15
CA THR A 36 -6.53 -1.23 18.81
C THR A 36 -5.67 -2.48 18.92
N ARG A 37 -4.36 -2.40 18.66
CA ARG A 37 -3.42 -3.51 18.88
C ARG A 37 -3.20 -3.86 20.36
N ARG A 38 -3.67 -3.01 21.29
CA ARG A 38 -3.70 -3.31 22.75
C ARG A 38 -4.94 -4.08 23.17
N VAL A 39 -5.88 -4.32 22.25
CA VAL A 39 -7.08 -5.11 22.46
C VAL A 39 -6.85 -6.47 21.84
N PRO A 40 -6.67 -7.55 22.64
CA PRO A 40 -6.26 -8.87 22.12
C PRO A 40 -7.21 -9.43 21.07
N GLU A 41 -8.51 -9.17 21.17
CA GLU A 41 -9.52 -9.64 20.21
C GLU A 41 -9.34 -9.00 18.84
N LEU A 42 -8.97 -7.73 18.79
CA LEU A 42 -8.75 -7.01 17.53
C LEU A 42 -7.39 -7.38 16.92
N ASP A 43 -6.36 -7.46 17.77
CA ASP A 43 -5.01 -7.83 17.32
C ASP A 43 -4.97 -9.27 16.82
N ASN A 44 -5.64 -10.21 17.50
CA ASN A 44 -5.77 -11.59 17.04
C ASN A 44 -6.59 -11.75 15.76
N ALA A 45 -7.57 -10.85 15.52
CA ALA A 45 -8.38 -10.88 14.30
C ALA A 45 -7.56 -10.45 13.06
N LEU A 46 -6.59 -9.56 13.22
CA LEU A 46 -5.72 -9.07 12.16
C LEU A 46 -4.33 -8.72 12.72
N PRO A 47 -3.47 -9.73 12.96
CA PRO A 47 -2.19 -9.52 13.63
C PRO A 47 -1.12 -8.89 12.74
N GLU A 48 -1.24 -9.01 11.42
CA GLU A 48 -0.23 -8.64 10.45
C GLU A 48 -0.80 -7.75 9.33
N ALA A 49 -0.03 -6.77 8.89
CA ALA A 49 -0.33 -6.02 7.69
C ALA A 49 0.09 -6.80 6.46
N LEU A 50 -0.84 -7.03 5.55
CA LEU A 50 -0.60 -7.76 4.31
C LEU A 50 -0.67 -6.81 3.11
N LEU A 51 0.07 -7.13 2.06
CA LEU A 51 -0.04 -6.50 0.75
C LEU A 51 -1.13 -7.22 -0.03
N ASP A 52 -2.30 -6.61 -0.16
CA ASP A 52 -3.35 -7.13 -1.02
C ASP A 52 -2.96 -6.91 -2.48
N MET A 53 -2.93 -8.01 -3.25
CA MET A 53 -2.57 -8.05 -4.66
C MET A 53 -3.66 -8.74 -5.49
N ASN A 54 -3.74 -8.40 -6.76
CA ASN A 54 -4.57 -9.14 -7.69
C ASN A 54 -3.94 -10.52 -7.99
N PRO A 55 -4.72 -11.62 -8.02
CA PRO A 55 -4.19 -12.95 -8.31
C PRO A 55 -3.44 -13.04 -9.64
N ALA A 56 -3.89 -12.33 -10.69
CA ALA A 56 -3.22 -12.33 -12.00
C ALA A 56 -1.83 -11.68 -11.92
N ASP A 57 -1.69 -10.58 -11.16
CA ASP A 57 -0.39 -9.94 -10.94
C ASP A 57 0.55 -10.83 -10.13
N MET A 58 0.02 -11.55 -9.14
CA MET A 58 0.81 -12.52 -8.35
C MET A 58 1.32 -13.66 -9.22
N GLU A 59 0.47 -14.20 -10.12
CA GLU A 59 0.85 -15.25 -11.07
C GLU A 59 1.93 -14.74 -12.05
N GLU A 60 1.77 -13.54 -12.60
CA GLU A 60 2.74 -12.90 -13.51
C GLU A 60 4.12 -12.77 -12.85
N LEU A 61 4.15 -12.41 -11.56
CA LEU A 61 5.38 -12.21 -10.78
C LEU A 61 5.91 -13.49 -10.10
N GLY A 62 5.21 -14.63 -10.22
CA GLY A 62 5.57 -15.87 -9.54
C GLY A 62 5.47 -15.79 -8.02
N ILE A 63 4.59 -14.94 -7.50
CA ILE A 63 4.34 -14.72 -6.07
C ILE A 63 3.15 -15.58 -5.63
N LYS A 64 3.22 -16.12 -4.42
CA LYS A 64 2.14 -16.88 -3.79
C LYS A 64 1.67 -16.19 -2.51
N ASP A 65 0.45 -16.52 -2.08
CA ASP A 65 -0.04 -16.10 -0.75
C ASP A 65 0.94 -16.52 0.34
N GLY A 66 1.34 -15.56 1.18
CA GLY A 66 2.30 -15.76 2.25
C GLY A 66 3.76 -15.52 1.85
N ASP A 67 4.08 -15.31 0.60
CA ASP A 67 5.45 -14.96 0.21
C ASP A 67 5.82 -13.56 0.72
N ARG A 68 7.06 -13.42 1.18
CA ARG A 68 7.64 -12.10 1.47
C ARG A 68 8.00 -11.42 0.16
N VAL A 69 7.59 -10.17 0.03
CA VAL A 69 7.88 -9.34 -1.14
C VAL A 69 8.43 -8.00 -0.71
N LYS A 70 9.20 -7.40 -1.58
CA LYS A 70 9.70 -6.04 -1.45
C LYS A 70 8.92 -5.13 -2.38
N VAL A 71 8.27 -4.13 -1.83
CA VAL A 71 7.61 -3.05 -2.56
C VAL A 71 8.61 -1.89 -2.65
N ILE A 72 9.01 -1.54 -3.85
CA ILE A 72 10.06 -0.57 -4.13
C ILE A 72 9.48 0.58 -4.94
N SER A 73 9.68 1.79 -4.46
CA SER A 73 9.37 3.04 -5.16
C SER A 73 10.66 3.81 -5.48
N ARG A 74 10.52 4.99 -6.09
CA ARG A 74 11.63 5.95 -6.26
C ARG A 74 12.10 6.58 -4.94
N TRP A 75 11.31 6.45 -3.88
CA TRP A 75 11.47 7.14 -2.60
C TRP A 75 12.00 6.24 -1.50
N GLY A 76 11.75 4.92 -1.62
CA GLY A 76 12.20 3.93 -0.66
C GLY A 76 11.56 2.57 -0.91
N GLU A 77 11.75 1.68 0.03
CA GLU A 77 11.28 0.31 -0.05
C GLU A 77 10.71 -0.18 1.27
N VAL A 78 9.84 -1.17 1.20
CA VAL A 78 9.28 -1.87 2.35
C VAL A 78 9.10 -3.34 2.05
N GLU A 79 9.40 -4.20 3.03
CA GLU A 79 9.12 -5.64 2.96
C GLU A 79 7.79 -5.95 3.64
N ILE A 80 6.96 -6.75 2.96
CA ILE A 80 5.62 -7.09 3.41
C ILE A 80 5.21 -8.46 2.89
N THR A 81 4.30 -9.14 3.57
CA THR A 81 3.75 -10.44 3.13
C THR A 81 2.65 -10.21 2.09
N ALA A 82 2.74 -10.86 0.94
CA ALA A 82 1.75 -10.77 -0.14
C ALA A 82 0.53 -11.64 0.13
N SER A 83 -0.65 -11.15 -0.24
CA SER A 83 -1.91 -11.90 -0.16
C SER A 83 -2.88 -11.53 -1.27
N SER A 84 -3.53 -12.56 -1.84
CA SER A 84 -4.72 -12.40 -2.70
C SER A 84 -6.02 -12.63 -1.93
N ALA A 85 -5.92 -13.11 -0.70
CA ALA A 85 -7.06 -13.46 0.16
C ALA A 85 -7.59 -12.28 0.99
N GLY A 86 -6.90 -11.16 1.04
CA GLY A 86 -7.26 -9.97 1.79
C GLY A 86 -8.67 -9.45 1.46
N ARG A 87 -9.20 -8.61 2.33
CA ARG A 87 -10.55 -8.04 2.19
C ARG A 87 -10.63 -7.04 1.04
N THR A 88 -9.58 -6.28 0.82
CA THR A 88 -9.44 -5.41 -0.35
C THR A 88 -9.14 -6.29 -1.56
N LYS A 89 -9.90 -6.10 -2.62
CA LYS A 89 -9.71 -6.83 -3.89
C LYS A 89 -9.23 -5.85 -4.96
N PRO A 90 -7.93 -5.55 -4.98
CA PRO A 90 -7.41 -4.61 -5.98
C PRO A 90 -7.56 -5.19 -7.38
N ARG A 91 -7.80 -4.33 -8.35
CA ARG A 91 -7.72 -4.72 -9.77
C ARG A 91 -6.25 -4.86 -10.18
N GLU A 92 -6.02 -5.43 -11.33
CA GLU A 92 -4.68 -5.61 -11.90
C GLU A 92 -3.88 -4.29 -11.88
N LYS A 93 -2.59 -4.41 -11.58
CA LYS A 93 -1.63 -3.33 -11.42
C LYS A 93 -1.93 -2.34 -10.27
N TYR A 94 -2.80 -2.73 -9.35
CA TYR A 94 -3.05 -1.98 -8.11
C TYR A 94 -2.72 -2.82 -6.88
N LEU A 95 -2.07 -2.18 -5.92
CA LEU A 95 -1.66 -2.78 -4.65
C LEU A 95 -2.28 -2.00 -3.50
N PHE A 96 -2.64 -2.71 -2.43
CA PHE A 96 -3.14 -2.07 -1.22
C PHE A 96 -2.43 -2.64 0.00
N ALA A 97 -2.00 -1.76 0.92
CA ALA A 97 -1.51 -2.16 2.23
C ALA A 97 -2.07 -1.25 3.33
N PRO A 98 -2.39 -1.81 4.50
CA PRO A 98 -2.76 -1.02 5.66
C PRO A 98 -1.51 -0.44 6.33
N PHE A 99 -1.68 0.67 7.05
CA PHE A 99 -0.57 1.38 7.72
C PHE A 99 -0.59 1.25 9.25
N PHE A 100 -1.21 0.19 9.78
CA PHE A 100 -1.32 0.00 11.23
C PHE A 100 -0.14 -0.73 11.88
N ALA A 101 0.66 -1.44 11.09
CA ALA A 101 1.73 -2.28 11.61
C ALA A 101 3.04 -1.51 11.77
N GLU A 102 3.60 -1.53 12.97
CA GLU A 102 4.88 -0.90 13.29
C GLU A 102 6.04 -1.61 12.58
N GLU A 103 5.90 -2.92 12.40
CA GLU A 103 6.88 -3.79 11.76
C GLU A 103 6.97 -3.56 10.23
N THR A 104 5.94 -2.96 9.66
CA THR A 104 5.83 -2.71 8.22
C THR A 104 5.48 -1.25 7.98
N LEU A 105 6.50 -0.40 7.93
CA LEU A 105 6.33 1.04 7.75
C LEU A 105 6.07 1.39 6.28
N VAL A 106 4.88 1.09 5.79
CA VAL A 106 4.47 1.28 4.38
C VAL A 106 4.70 2.70 3.86
N ASN A 107 4.74 3.68 4.75
CA ASN A 107 5.01 5.07 4.37
C ASN A 107 6.46 5.32 3.93
N LEU A 108 7.39 4.40 4.19
CA LEU A 108 8.76 4.49 3.66
C LEU A 108 8.82 4.37 2.14
N ALA A 109 7.83 3.70 1.54
CA ALA A 109 7.72 3.56 0.10
C ALA A 109 6.79 4.60 -0.55
N GLN A 110 6.29 5.58 0.19
CA GLN A 110 5.37 6.60 -0.35
C GLN A 110 6.11 7.73 -1.06
N GLN A 111 5.45 8.29 -2.08
CA GLN A 111 5.98 9.45 -2.82
C GLN A 111 6.03 10.72 -1.96
N GLU A 112 7.03 11.56 -2.22
CA GLU A 112 7.17 12.88 -1.59
C GLU A 112 6.43 13.98 -2.37
N ALA A 113 5.14 13.77 -2.65
CA ALA A 113 4.30 14.76 -3.29
C ALA A 113 3.33 15.39 -2.27
N TYR A 114 3.31 16.71 -2.21
CA TYR A 114 2.50 17.46 -1.24
C TYR A 114 1.57 18.44 -1.94
N CYS A 115 0.37 18.54 -1.42
CA CYS A 115 -0.53 19.63 -1.81
C CYS A 115 0.14 20.99 -1.52
N PRO A 116 0.26 21.91 -2.49
CA PRO A 116 0.93 23.18 -2.29
C PRO A 116 0.25 24.07 -1.25
N LEU A 117 -1.05 23.86 -1.00
CA LEU A 117 -1.83 24.65 -0.04
C LEU A 117 -1.91 23.99 1.33
N SER A 118 -2.44 22.76 1.40
CA SER A 118 -2.67 22.05 2.66
C SER A 118 -1.43 21.33 3.21
N LYS A 119 -0.40 21.15 2.36
CA LYS A 119 0.80 20.35 2.67
C LYS A 119 0.48 18.88 2.95
N GLU A 120 -0.71 18.40 2.57
CA GLU A 120 -1.08 17.00 2.69
C GLU A 120 -0.30 16.15 1.70
N PRO A 121 0.35 15.05 2.14
CA PRO A 121 1.04 14.13 1.25
C PRO A 121 0.06 13.23 0.48
N ASP A 122 0.42 12.85 -0.74
CA ASP A 122 -0.35 11.92 -1.56
C ASP A 122 0.00 10.46 -1.22
N PHE A 123 -0.68 9.89 -0.24
CA PHE A 123 -0.51 8.50 0.20
C PHE A 123 -1.28 7.46 -0.66
N LYS A 124 -1.85 7.86 -1.78
CA LYS A 124 -2.79 6.99 -2.50
C LYS A 124 -2.35 6.56 -3.89
N LYS A 125 -1.25 7.07 -4.39
CA LYS A 125 -0.85 6.88 -5.79
C LYS A 125 0.67 6.81 -6.01
N THR A 126 1.39 6.15 -5.14
CA THR A 126 2.82 5.95 -5.36
C THR A 126 3.03 4.85 -6.41
N CYS A 127 3.88 5.12 -7.39
CA CYS A 127 4.28 4.12 -8.38
C CYS A 127 5.38 3.22 -7.84
N VAL A 128 5.19 1.91 -7.95
CA VAL A 128 6.10 0.92 -7.36
C VAL A 128 6.34 -0.26 -8.29
N ARG A 129 7.42 -1.01 -8.03
CA ARG A 129 7.61 -2.38 -8.49
C ARG A 129 7.61 -3.33 -7.30
N VAL A 130 7.34 -4.60 -7.56
CA VAL A 130 7.31 -5.66 -6.56
C VAL A 130 8.33 -6.72 -6.92
N GLU A 131 9.15 -7.09 -5.97
CA GLU A 131 10.16 -8.14 -6.11
C GLU A 131 9.95 -9.19 -5.01
N LYS A 132 10.12 -10.46 -5.36
CA LYS A 132 10.09 -11.56 -4.39
C LYS A 132 11.41 -11.55 -3.61
N VAL A 133 11.33 -11.69 -2.28
CA VAL A 133 12.52 -11.81 -1.39
C VAL A 133 13.00 -13.24 -1.37
#